data_f4cbe178141685646b7c73fb4066aa00
#
_entry.id   f4cbe178141685646b7c73fb4066aa00
#
_cell.length_a   1.000
_cell.length_b   1.000
_cell.length_c   1.000
_cell.angle_alpha   90.00
_cell.angle_beta   90.00
_cell.angle_gamma   90.00
#
_symmetry.space_group_name_H-M   'P 1'
#
loop_
_entity.id
_entity.type
_entity.pdbx_description
1 polymer ?
#
loop_
_entity_poly.entity_id
_entity_poly.type
_entity_poly.pdbx_seq_one_letter_code
_entity_poly.pdbx_strand_id
1 'polypeptide(L)'
;VDRLYDGVFETAQAVMHTAGQSGPMSYAGSGTNALDRGVEALAYAHAAMTDVPREALWERRFGSTTIRLRKRYQLVPRGVAVCFTCATFPTWNAYPAMLASLATGNAVIVKPHPTAILPMALAVRTCREVLAAAGFPPHLVTLCLDSVAEPVGKLLIKHPQTAIVDFTGSARFGAWVEQNAHPASSYTE
;
A
#
# COMPACT_ATOMS: atom_id res chain seq x y z
N VAL A 1 7.34 8.36 -6.92
CA VAL A 1 6.12 8.71 -7.68
C VAL A 1 6.44 9.17 -9.09
N ASP A 2 7.47 10.03 -9.27
CA ASP A 2 7.83 10.62 -10.57
C ASP A 2 8.00 9.54 -11.68
N ARG A 3 8.69 8.45 -11.38
CA ARG A 3 8.85 7.34 -12.33
C ARG A 3 7.53 6.63 -12.70
N LEU A 4 6.53 6.67 -11.84
CA LEU A 4 5.18 6.19 -12.16
C LEU A 4 4.44 7.18 -13.06
N TYR A 5 4.66 8.49 -12.85
CA TYR A 5 4.13 9.52 -13.76
C TYR A 5 4.76 9.43 -15.14
N ASP A 6 6.07 9.19 -15.25
CA ASP A 6 6.74 8.97 -16.55
C ASP A 6 6.09 7.84 -17.35
N GLY A 7 5.64 6.78 -16.66
CA GLY A 7 4.96 5.61 -17.25
C GLY A 7 3.44 5.68 -17.28
N VAL A 8 2.82 6.83 -16.97
CA VAL A 8 1.35 6.94 -16.81
C VAL A 8 0.59 6.55 -18.07
N PHE A 9 1.10 6.89 -19.25
CA PHE A 9 0.46 6.58 -20.52
C PHE A 9 0.47 5.06 -20.80
N GLU A 10 1.61 4.39 -20.59
CA GLU A 10 1.74 2.93 -20.71
C GLU A 10 0.78 2.22 -19.74
N THR A 11 0.73 2.69 -18.50
CA THR A 11 -0.18 2.15 -17.48
C THR A 11 -1.65 2.36 -17.87
N ALA A 12 -2.01 3.53 -18.37
CA ALA A 12 -3.36 3.83 -18.84
C ALA A 12 -3.76 2.92 -20.01
N GLN A 13 -2.88 2.68 -20.96
CA GLN A 13 -3.13 1.73 -22.06
C GLN A 13 -3.31 0.30 -21.52
N ALA A 14 -2.48 -0.12 -20.58
CA ALA A 14 -2.63 -1.43 -19.95
C ALA A 14 -3.98 -1.58 -19.26
N VAL A 15 -4.47 -0.55 -18.55
CA VAL A 15 -5.79 -0.54 -17.92
C VAL A 15 -6.91 -0.58 -18.98
N MET A 16 -6.81 0.22 -20.05
CA MET A 16 -7.77 0.21 -21.15
C MET A 16 -7.95 -1.21 -21.71
N HIS A 17 -6.86 -1.91 -21.97
CA HIS A 17 -6.89 -3.25 -22.57
C HIS A 17 -7.31 -4.36 -21.61
N THR A 18 -7.04 -4.22 -20.31
CA THR A 18 -7.30 -5.28 -19.32
C THR A 18 -8.58 -5.09 -18.53
N ALA A 19 -8.99 -3.83 -18.29
CA ALA A 19 -10.18 -3.49 -17.54
C ALA A 19 -11.36 -3.00 -18.42
N GLY A 20 -11.13 -2.81 -19.73
CA GLY A 20 -12.16 -2.37 -20.66
C GLY A 20 -12.59 -0.90 -20.50
N GLN A 21 -11.78 -0.08 -19.85
CA GLN A 21 -12.04 1.36 -19.72
C GLN A 21 -11.85 2.08 -21.06
N SER A 22 -12.55 3.20 -21.25
CA SER A 22 -12.26 4.11 -22.37
C SER A 22 -10.89 4.76 -22.18
N GLY A 23 -10.22 5.17 -23.25
CA GLY A 23 -8.92 5.83 -23.19
C GLY A 23 -8.89 7.04 -22.23
N PRO A 24 -9.82 8.01 -22.36
CA PRO A 24 -9.88 9.14 -21.43
C PRO A 24 -10.07 8.72 -19.96
N MET A 25 -10.92 7.73 -19.69
CA MET A 25 -11.14 7.22 -18.34
C MET A 25 -9.91 6.53 -17.78
N SER A 26 -9.23 5.70 -18.57
CA SER A 26 -8.00 5.03 -18.17
C SER A 26 -6.89 6.02 -17.85
N TYR A 27 -6.73 7.04 -18.70
CA TYR A 27 -5.70 8.05 -18.50
C TYR A 27 -5.99 8.93 -17.28
N ALA A 28 -7.20 9.47 -17.15
CA ALA A 28 -7.57 10.32 -16.05
C ALA A 28 -7.77 9.51 -14.75
N GLY A 29 -8.68 8.53 -14.75
CA GLY A 29 -9.07 7.82 -13.53
C GLY A 29 -7.99 6.86 -13.03
N SER A 30 -7.51 5.97 -13.89
CA SER A 30 -6.52 4.96 -13.53
C SER A 30 -5.07 5.42 -13.74
N GLY A 31 -4.84 6.54 -14.40
CA GLY A 31 -3.54 7.16 -14.60
C GLY A 31 -3.29 8.29 -13.61
N THR A 32 -3.52 9.53 -14.04
CA THR A 32 -3.13 10.74 -13.30
C THR A 32 -3.79 10.85 -11.93
N ASN A 33 -5.12 10.73 -11.85
CA ASN A 33 -5.83 10.88 -10.58
C ASN A 33 -5.48 9.75 -9.59
N ALA A 34 -5.21 8.54 -10.07
CA ALA A 34 -4.75 7.45 -9.20
C ALA A 34 -3.38 7.77 -8.59
N LEU A 35 -2.47 8.39 -9.35
CA LEU A 35 -1.17 8.86 -8.86
C LEU A 35 -1.32 10.00 -7.85
N ASP A 36 -2.21 10.96 -8.12
CA ASP A 36 -2.50 12.05 -7.18
C ASP A 36 -3.00 11.51 -5.82
N ARG A 37 -3.87 10.52 -5.83
CA ARG A 37 -4.29 9.81 -4.60
C ARG A 37 -3.10 9.11 -3.90
N GLY A 38 -2.18 8.55 -4.67
CA GLY A 38 -0.95 7.97 -4.14
C GLY A 38 -0.07 9.01 -3.45
N VAL A 39 0.08 10.20 -4.04
CA VAL A 39 0.79 11.34 -3.43
C VAL A 39 0.10 11.83 -2.17
N GLU A 40 -1.23 11.94 -2.19
CA GLU A 40 -2.03 12.29 -1.02
C GLU A 40 -1.81 11.30 0.14
N ALA A 41 -1.84 10.00 -0.15
CA ALA A 41 -1.58 8.96 0.84
C ALA A 41 -0.16 9.03 1.44
N LEU A 42 0.85 9.38 0.63
CA LEU A 42 2.20 9.65 1.11
C LEU A 42 2.26 10.88 2.03
N ALA A 43 1.53 11.95 1.69
CA ALA A 43 1.45 13.13 2.53
C ALA A 43 0.82 12.83 3.89
N TYR A 44 -0.27 12.06 3.93
CA TYR A 44 -0.89 11.61 5.18
C TYR A 44 0.03 10.68 5.98
N ALA A 45 0.70 9.73 5.33
CA ALA A 45 1.66 8.87 6.01
C ALA A 45 2.81 9.67 6.63
N HIS A 46 3.36 10.63 5.90
CA HIS A 46 4.39 11.53 6.41
C HIS A 46 3.89 12.36 7.58
N ALA A 47 2.73 12.98 7.47
CA ALA A 47 2.13 13.78 8.54
C ALA A 47 1.93 12.93 9.81
N ALA A 48 1.35 11.74 9.70
CA ALA A 48 1.13 10.84 10.82
C ALA A 48 2.44 10.40 11.49
N MET A 49 3.50 10.16 10.71
CA MET A 49 4.81 9.77 11.26
C MET A 49 5.55 10.94 11.93
N THR A 50 5.31 12.18 11.50
CA THR A 50 5.97 13.39 12.05
C THR A 50 5.22 14.00 13.22
N ASP A 51 3.93 13.71 13.37
CA ASP A 51 3.11 14.16 14.50
C ASP A 51 3.53 13.55 15.84
N VAL A 52 4.18 12.40 15.81
CA VAL A 52 4.72 11.75 17.01
C VAL A 52 6.10 12.31 17.32
N PRO A 53 6.30 12.98 18.48
CA PRO A 53 7.61 13.53 18.84
C PRO A 53 8.62 12.39 19.03
N ARG A 54 9.78 12.53 18.41
CA ARG A 54 10.85 11.49 18.53
C ARG A 54 11.42 11.38 19.93
N GLU A 55 11.36 12.48 20.66
CA GLU A 55 11.89 12.55 22.03
C GLU A 55 11.02 13.50 22.88
N ALA A 56 10.78 13.11 24.15
CA ALA A 56 10.15 13.96 25.14
C ALA A 56 10.94 13.90 26.46
N LEU A 57 11.16 15.06 27.07
CA LEU A 57 11.78 15.19 28.38
C LEU A 57 10.70 15.56 29.39
N TRP A 58 10.67 14.83 30.50
CA TRP A 58 9.87 15.16 31.66
C TRP A 58 10.79 15.35 32.86
N GLU A 59 10.60 16.45 33.59
CA GLU A 59 11.38 16.76 34.77
C GLU A 59 10.44 17.14 35.91
N ARG A 60 10.67 16.61 37.10
CA ARG A 60 9.94 16.98 38.29
C ARG A 60 10.82 16.94 39.52
N ARG A 61 10.69 17.96 40.35
CA ARG A 61 11.36 18.05 41.66
C ARG A 61 10.54 17.37 42.75
N PHE A 62 11.21 16.55 43.54
CA PHE A 62 10.68 15.88 44.74
C PHE A 62 11.59 16.23 45.92
N GLY A 63 11.22 17.22 46.72
CA GLY A 63 12.07 17.74 47.80
C GLY A 63 13.38 18.29 47.24
N SER A 64 14.51 17.71 47.66
CA SER A 64 15.87 18.07 47.22
C SER A 64 16.29 17.34 45.93
N THR A 65 15.53 16.35 45.47
CA THR A 65 15.89 15.50 44.33
C THR A 65 15.08 15.92 43.11
N THR A 66 15.74 15.98 41.94
CA THR A 66 15.08 16.20 40.66
C THR A 66 15.13 14.90 39.86
N ILE A 67 13.97 14.42 39.46
CA ILE A 67 13.83 13.25 38.59
C ILE A 67 13.66 13.74 37.14
N ARG A 68 14.48 13.23 36.24
CA ARG A 68 14.41 13.48 34.80
C ARG A 68 14.13 12.19 34.07
N LEU A 69 13.10 12.18 33.23
CA LEU A 69 12.75 11.07 32.37
C LEU A 69 12.85 11.52 30.91
N ARG A 70 13.66 10.79 30.14
CA ARG A 70 13.74 10.96 28.69
C ARG A 70 12.97 9.80 28.06
N LYS A 71 11.94 10.12 27.27
CA LYS A 71 11.20 9.16 26.47
C LYS A 71 11.63 9.28 25.02
N ARG A 72 11.92 8.15 24.39
CA ARG A 72 12.15 8.06 22.94
C ARG A 72 11.02 7.28 22.33
N TYR A 73 10.49 7.81 21.22
CA TYR A 73 9.44 7.19 20.44
C TYR A 73 10.05 6.70 19.12
N GLN A 74 9.91 5.42 18.86
CA GLN A 74 10.36 4.79 17.64
C GLN A 74 9.14 4.17 16.96
N LEU A 75 8.83 4.66 15.76
CA LEU A 75 7.83 4.02 14.91
C LEU A 75 8.45 2.77 14.31
N VAL A 76 7.73 1.68 14.37
CA VAL A 76 8.12 0.40 13.78
C VAL A 76 7.06 -0.04 12.77
N PRO A 77 7.46 -0.63 11.63
CA PRO A 77 6.50 -1.16 10.66
C PRO A 77 5.71 -2.31 11.29
N ARG A 78 4.48 -2.50 10.82
CA ARG A 78 3.60 -3.57 11.30
C ARG A 78 3.98 -4.94 10.75
N GLY A 79 4.54 -4.98 9.53
CA GLY A 79 4.92 -6.22 8.86
C GLY A 79 4.59 -6.20 7.37
N VAL A 80 3.96 -7.25 6.87
CA VAL A 80 3.57 -7.37 5.46
C VAL A 80 2.18 -6.80 5.23
N ALA A 81 2.06 -5.89 4.28
CA ALA A 81 0.79 -5.40 3.76
C ALA A 81 0.42 -6.17 2.48
N VAL A 82 -0.80 -6.67 2.41
CA VAL A 82 -1.36 -7.27 1.19
C VAL A 82 -2.38 -6.30 0.60
N CYS A 83 -2.10 -5.82 -0.60
CA CYS A 83 -2.93 -4.89 -1.34
C CYS A 83 -3.68 -5.65 -2.45
N PHE A 84 -4.99 -5.83 -2.29
CA PHE A 84 -5.87 -6.41 -3.29
C PHE A 84 -6.43 -5.33 -4.19
N THR A 85 -6.23 -5.46 -5.49
CA THR A 85 -6.70 -4.47 -6.45
C THR A 85 -7.90 -4.98 -7.24
N CYS A 86 -8.86 -4.10 -7.51
CA CYS A 86 -10.07 -4.47 -8.25
C CYS A 86 -9.81 -4.60 -9.76
N ALA A 87 -10.79 -5.19 -10.47
CA ALA A 87 -10.74 -5.35 -11.91
C ALA A 87 -10.97 -4.03 -12.66
N THR A 88 -11.84 -3.17 -12.13
CA THR A 88 -12.34 -1.98 -12.85
C THR A 88 -11.38 -0.80 -12.81
N PHE A 89 -10.79 -0.51 -11.65
CA PHE A 89 -9.84 0.59 -11.44
C PHE A 89 -8.62 0.08 -10.68
N PRO A 90 -7.76 -0.75 -11.28
CA PRO A 90 -6.73 -1.49 -10.57
C PRO A 90 -5.71 -0.60 -9.84
N THR A 91 -5.41 0.58 -10.38
CA THR A 91 -4.44 1.53 -9.82
C THR A 91 -5.03 2.49 -8.81
N TRP A 92 -6.32 2.79 -8.90
CA TRP A 92 -7.01 3.83 -8.12
C TRP A 92 -6.82 3.68 -6.60
N ASN A 93 -7.03 2.48 -6.09
CA ASN A 93 -6.83 2.18 -4.67
C ASN A 93 -5.49 1.48 -4.39
N ALA A 94 -4.87 0.87 -5.41
CA ALA A 94 -3.58 0.25 -5.27
C ALA A 94 -2.46 1.24 -4.93
N TYR A 95 -2.40 2.39 -5.59
CA TYR A 95 -1.35 3.38 -5.34
C TYR A 95 -1.40 3.95 -3.92
N PRO A 96 -2.54 4.43 -3.38
CA PRO A 96 -2.61 4.85 -1.99
C PRO A 96 -2.16 3.79 -1.00
N ALA A 97 -2.71 2.58 -1.10
CA ALA A 97 -2.40 1.46 -0.21
C ALA A 97 -0.92 1.05 -0.26
N MET A 98 -0.39 0.86 -1.47
CA MET A 98 1.00 0.44 -1.69
C MET A 98 1.99 1.52 -1.22
N LEU A 99 1.78 2.78 -1.61
CA LEU A 99 2.72 3.86 -1.31
C LEU A 99 2.70 4.23 0.17
N ALA A 100 1.53 4.30 0.82
CA ALA A 100 1.45 4.56 2.26
C ALA A 100 2.09 3.42 3.07
N SER A 101 1.86 2.15 2.68
CA SER A 101 2.47 1.00 3.34
C SER A 101 3.99 1.01 3.22
N LEU A 102 4.54 1.28 2.02
CA LEU A 102 5.99 1.41 1.81
C LEU A 102 6.57 2.58 2.59
N ALA A 103 5.93 3.75 2.57
CA ALA A 103 6.40 4.94 3.28
C ALA A 103 6.47 4.73 4.79
N THR A 104 5.58 3.91 5.34
CA THR A 104 5.57 3.55 6.77
C THR A 104 6.42 2.33 7.10
N GLY A 105 7.25 1.86 6.15
CA GLY A 105 8.25 0.81 6.34
C GLY A 105 7.73 -0.62 6.22
N ASN A 106 6.50 -0.82 5.75
CA ASN A 106 5.93 -2.16 5.55
C ASN A 106 6.33 -2.72 4.17
N ALA A 107 6.63 -4.00 4.10
CA ALA A 107 6.72 -4.69 2.81
C ALA A 107 5.32 -4.89 2.22
N VAL A 108 5.21 -4.83 0.89
CA VAL A 108 3.92 -4.88 0.19
C VAL A 108 3.86 -6.05 -0.78
N ILE A 109 2.80 -6.82 -0.68
CA ILE A 109 2.39 -7.81 -1.69
C ILE A 109 1.19 -7.23 -2.43
N VAL A 110 1.37 -6.92 -3.71
CA VAL A 110 0.26 -6.50 -4.59
C VAL A 110 -0.37 -7.75 -5.19
N LYS A 111 -1.65 -7.94 -4.93
CA LYS A 111 -2.45 -9.04 -5.45
C LYS A 111 -3.51 -8.48 -6.40
N PRO A 112 -3.23 -8.42 -7.72
CA PRO A 112 -4.17 -7.89 -8.70
C PRO A 112 -5.35 -8.86 -8.93
N HIS A 113 -6.45 -8.29 -9.42
CA HIS A 113 -7.51 -9.11 -9.99
C HIS A 113 -6.95 -9.90 -11.19
N PRO A 114 -7.32 -11.18 -11.40
CA PRO A 114 -6.77 -12.00 -12.49
C PRO A 114 -6.92 -11.40 -13.89
N THR A 115 -7.92 -10.56 -14.12
CA THR A 115 -8.14 -9.89 -15.43
C THR A 115 -7.38 -8.58 -15.59
N ALA A 116 -6.80 -8.01 -14.52
CA ALA A 116 -6.15 -6.69 -14.52
C ALA A 116 -4.72 -6.75 -13.97
N ILE A 117 -3.95 -7.75 -14.41
CA ILE A 117 -2.58 -8.00 -13.94
C ILE A 117 -1.60 -6.99 -14.50
N LEU A 118 -1.66 -6.70 -15.80
CA LEU A 118 -0.63 -5.93 -16.52
C LEU A 118 -0.37 -4.54 -15.91
N PRO A 119 -1.37 -3.69 -15.62
CA PRO A 119 -1.11 -2.37 -15.05
C PRO A 119 -0.40 -2.46 -13.69
N MET A 120 -0.73 -3.46 -12.88
CA MET A 120 -0.07 -3.65 -11.59
C MET A 120 1.33 -4.23 -11.72
N ALA A 121 1.58 -5.06 -12.73
CA ALA A 121 2.92 -5.56 -13.03
C ALA A 121 3.86 -4.42 -13.45
N LEU A 122 3.38 -3.47 -14.27
CA LEU A 122 4.11 -2.25 -14.64
C LEU A 122 4.44 -1.40 -13.40
N ALA A 123 3.45 -1.14 -12.56
CA ALA A 123 3.63 -0.37 -11.33
C ALA A 123 4.64 -1.02 -10.37
N VAL A 124 4.52 -2.31 -10.12
CA VAL A 124 5.45 -3.05 -9.25
C VAL A 124 6.86 -3.08 -9.84
N ARG A 125 7.02 -3.28 -11.15
CA ARG A 125 8.31 -3.20 -11.83
C ARG A 125 8.97 -1.84 -11.58
N THR A 126 8.26 -0.75 -11.85
CA THR A 126 8.76 0.62 -11.65
C THR A 126 9.15 0.87 -10.20
N CYS A 127 8.32 0.46 -9.23
CA CYS A 127 8.65 0.59 -7.81
C CYS A 127 9.92 -0.19 -7.44
N ARG A 128 10.10 -1.39 -7.95
CA ARG A 128 11.29 -2.21 -7.69
C ARG A 128 12.57 -1.61 -8.27
N GLU A 129 12.48 -1.05 -9.47
CA GLU A 129 13.59 -0.33 -10.10
C GLU A 129 14.02 0.89 -9.28
N VAL A 130 13.05 1.68 -8.81
CA VAL A 130 13.29 2.86 -7.96
C VAL A 130 13.90 2.46 -6.62
N LEU A 131 13.37 1.44 -5.96
CA LEU A 131 13.91 0.93 -4.71
C LEU A 131 15.35 0.46 -4.87
N ALA A 132 15.64 -0.33 -5.90
CA ALA A 132 16.99 -0.80 -6.19
C ALA A 132 17.96 0.36 -6.46
N ALA A 133 17.55 1.34 -7.27
CA ALA A 133 18.36 2.53 -7.56
C ALA A 133 18.64 3.38 -6.32
N ALA A 134 17.74 3.37 -5.34
CA ALA A 134 17.89 4.06 -4.06
C ALA A 134 18.62 3.24 -2.98
N GLY A 135 19.10 2.03 -3.30
CA GLY A 135 19.82 1.15 -2.37
C GLY A 135 18.91 0.37 -1.40
N PHE A 136 17.61 0.34 -1.66
CA PHE A 136 16.67 -0.48 -0.89
C PHE A 136 16.47 -1.87 -1.53
N PRO A 137 16.11 -2.89 -0.74
CA PRO A 137 15.75 -4.19 -1.31
C PRO A 137 14.55 -4.06 -2.27
N PRO A 138 14.68 -4.46 -3.55
CA PRO A 138 13.60 -4.33 -4.52
C PRO A 138 12.38 -5.21 -4.18
N HIS A 139 12.58 -6.24 -3.37
CA HIS A 139 11.52 -7.14 -2.93
C HIS A 139 10.65 -6.60 -1.79
N LEU A 140 10.86 -5.36 -1.34
CA LEU A 140 9.92 -4.66 -0.47
C LEU A 140 8.55 -4.49 -1.13
N VAL A 141 8.50 -4.55 -2.46
CA VAL A 141 7.26 -4.61 -3.23
C VAL A 141 7.30 -5.84 -4.14
N THR A 142 6.27 -6.68 -4.06
CA THR A 142 6.14 -7.91 -4.84
C THR A 142 4.77 -8.05 -5.46
N LEU A 143 4.68 -8.79 -6.55
CA LEU A 143 3.43 -9.12 -7.23
C LEU A 143 3.10 -10.58 -6.94
N CYS A 144 1.88 -10.84 -6.46
CA CYS A 144 1.37 -12.19 -6.26
C CYS A 144 0.20 -12.43 -7.23
N LEU A 145 0.43 -13.31 -8.19
CA LEU A 145 -0.57 -13.66 -9.21
C LEU A 145 -1.36 -14.88 -8.78
N ASP A 146 -2.62 -14.91 -9.20
CA ASP A 146 -3.47 -16.10 -9.12
C ASP A 146 -4.39 -16.18 -10.34
N SER A 147 -5.22 -17.21 -10.35
CA SER A 147 -6.29 -17.37 -11.33
C SER A 147 -7.64 -17.52 -10.60
N VAL A 148 -8.71 -17.42 -11.37
CA VAL A 148 -10.07 -17.70 -10.85
C VAL A 148 -10.21 -19.15 -10.38
N ALA A 149 -9.52 -20.09 -11.06
CA ALA A 149 -9.54 -21.50 -10.71
C ALA A 149 -8.72 -21.82 -9.45
N GLU A 150 -7.63 -21.08 -9.24
CA GLU A 150 -6.70 -21.28 -8.11
C GLU A 150 -6.48 -19.97 -7.35
N PRO A 151 -7.48 -19.49 -6.57
CA PRO A 151 -7.39 -18.24 -5.88
C PRO A 151 -6.53 -18.34 -4.61
N VAL A 152 -5.53 -17.47 -4.46
CA VAL A 152 -4.64 -17.42 -3.27
C VAL A 152 -5.05 -16.36 -2.24
N GLY A 153 -6.06 -15.55 -2.53
CA GLY A 153 -6.43 -14.40 -1.70
C GLY A 153 -6.66 -14.75 -0.22
N LYS A 154 -7.40 -15.82 0.05
CA LYS A 154 -7.67 -16.27 1.43
C LYS A 154 -6.42 -16.76 2.16
N LEU A 155 -5.48 -17.37 1.44
CA LEU A 155 -4.20 -17.81 2.01
C LEU A 155 -3.35 -16.60 2.42
N LEU A 156 -3.26 -15.59 1.57
CA LEU A 156 -2.55 -14.35 1.86
C LEU A 156 -3.13 -13.64 3.10
N ILE A 157 -4.45 -13.52 3.18
CA ILE A 157 -5.13 -12.83 4.29
C ILE A 157 -4.90 -13.55 5.62
N LYS A 158 -4.92 -14.89 5.61
CA LYS A 158 -4.73 -15.71 6.83
C LYS A 158 -3.26 -16.01 7.14
N HIS A 159 -2.33 -15.55 6.34
CA HIS A 159 -0.92 -15.81 6.58
C HIS A 159 -0.46 -15.09 7.85
N PRO A 160 0.26 -15.76 8.78
CA PRO A 160 0.61 -15.18 10.09
C PRO A 160 1.51 -13.94 10.02
N GLN A 161 2.21 -13.72 8.91
CA GLN A 161 3.03 -12.52 8.69
C GLN A 161 2.24 -11.37 8.06
N THR A 162 1.01 -11.59 7.61
CA THR A 162 0.16 -10.52 7.09
C THR A 162 -0.32 -9.65 8.24
N ALA A 163 0.07 -8.39 8.23
CA ALA A 163 -0.24 -7.42 9.26
C ALA A 163 -1.26 -6.37 8.81
N ILE A 164 -1.35 -6.13 7.51
CA ILE A 164 -2.28 -5.18 6.89
C ILE A 164 -2.92 -5.86 5.68
N VAL A 165 -4.23 -5.73 5.56
CA VAL A 165 -4.99 -6.13 4.38
C VAL A 165 -5.73 -4.91 3.86
N ASP A 166 -5.42 -4.49 2.64
CA ASP A 166 -6.14 -3.44 1.92
C ASP A 166 -6.85 -4.09 0.74
N PHE A 167 -8.17 -4.06 0.77
CA PHE A 167 -9.00 -4.76 -0.19
C PHE A 167 -9.97 -3.83 -0.88
N THR A 168 -9.92 -3.80 -2.19
CA THR A 168 -10.92 -3.18 -3.05
C THR A 168 -11.53 -4.21 -3.97
N GLY A 169 -12.87 -4.35 -3.94
CA GLY A 169 -13.54 -5.34 -4.77
C GLY A 169 -15.01 -5.56 -4.39
N SER A 170 -15.47 -6.81 -4.48
CA SER A 170 -16.87 -7.13 -4.18
C SER A 170 -17.20 -7.03 -2.69
N ALA A 171 -18.33 -6.44 -2.35
CA ALA A 171 -18.83 -6.34 -0.97
C ALA A 171 -18.88 -7.70 -0.25
N ARG A 172 -19.22 -8.77 -0.97
CA ARG A 172 -19.25 -10.13 -0.41
C ARG A 172 -17.88 -10.58 0.10
N PHE A 173 -16.82 -10.34 -0.67
CA PHE A 173 -15.47 -10.74 -0.25
C PHE A 173 -14.92 -9.75 0.77
N GLY A 174 -15.25 -8.45 0.68
CA GLY A 174 -14.91 -7.44 1.68
C GLY A 174 -15.43 -7.82 3.07
N ALA A 175 -16.71 -8.17 3.19
CA ALA A 175 -17.29 -8.65 4.44
C ALA A 175 -16.59 -9.91 4.98
N TRP A 176 -16.16 -10.81 4.09
CA TRP A 176 -15.35 -11.97 4.50
C TRP A 176 -13.97 -11.54 5.01
N VAL A 177 -13.32 -10.57 4.37
CA VAL A 177 -12.03 -10.01 4.81
C VAL A 177 -12.14 -9.44 6.21
N GLU A 178 -13.12 -8.59 6.49
CA GLU A 178 -13.36 -7.98 7.81
C GLU A 178 -13.51 -9.02 8.92
N GLN A 179 -14.18 -10.13 8.62
CA GLN A 179 -14.39 -11.20 9.59
C GLN A 179 -13.18 -12.12 9.78
N ASN A 180 -12.25 -12.18 8.82
CA ASN A 180 -11.20 -13.20 8.79
C ASN A 180 -9.77 -12.66 8.79
N ALA A 181 -9.55 -11.36 8.62
CA ALA A 181 -8.21 -10.78 8.56
C ALA A 181 -7.53 -10.66 9.94
N HIS A 182 -8.31 -10.65 11.04
CA HIS A 182 -7.74 -10.56 12.39
C HIS A 182 -6.66 -11.64 12.62
N PRO A 183 -5.49 -11.30 13.21
CA PRO A 183 -5.13 -10.03 13.87
C PRO A 183 -4.62 -8.92 12.96
N ALA A 184 -4.58 -9.11 11.63
CA ALA A 184 -4.22 -8.04 10.70
C ALA A 184 -5.27 -6.91 10.73
N SER A 185 -4.85 -5.69 10.47
CA SER A 185 -5.78 -4.58 10.21
C SER A 185 -6.29 -4.69 8.79
N SER A 186 -7.61 -4.60 8.61
CA SER A 186 -8.25 -4.63 7.29
C SER A 186 -8.90 -3.30 6.95
N TYR A 187 -8.79 -2.92 5.70
CA TYR A 187 -9.44 -1.78 5.06
C TYR A 187 -10.14 -2.31 3.82
N THR A 188 -11.44 -2.06 3.72
CA THR A 188 -12.28 -2.59 2.64
C THR A 188 -13.06 -1.48 1.95
N GLU A 189 -13.06 -1.47 0.61
CA GLU A 189 -13.85 -0.60 -0.27
C GLU A 189 -14.60 -1.39 -1.34
#